data_cdbf3cfeab533de141ffa10ee1a45f66
#
_entry.id   cdbf3cfeab533de141ffa10ee1a45f66
#
_cell.length_a   1.000
_cell.length_b   1.000
_cell.length_c   1.000
_cell.angle_alpha   90.00
_cell.angle_beta   90.00
_cell.angle_gamma   90.00
#
_symmetry.space_group_name_H-M   'P 1'
#
loop_
_entity.id
_entity.type
_entity.pdbx_description
1 polymer ?
#
loop_
_entity_poly.entity_id
_entity_poly.type
_entity_poly.pdbx_seq_one_letter_code
_entity_poly.pdbx_strand_id
1 'polypeptide(L)'
;MARVVQMFLWAWIIKHSRVCSDSLPENTSKRFVIECLEEHNRARSTVNPPARDMLFMTWDEGLAITAAAWARNCLFEHNVDLKDVRRMHATFSSVGENLWAGSPASHFNVKSAIKSWVDEVHKYNFHQNSCSGVCGHYTQVVWASSYKVGCAVQLCPNGVERTSFASREGAIFVCNYATAGNFNGRKPYSPGSSCSGCNGTCVDNLCRYRWTPDWDPATSNSDYVPVLIVRPLALVVTFIAAFAVHHFYPNVFFYE
;
A
#
# COMPACT_ATOMS: atom_id res chain seq x y z
N MET A 1 -19.56 -13.26 48.41
CA MET A 1 -20.17 -13.19 47.07
C MET A 1 -20.04 -11.80 46.42
N ALA A 2 -20.30 -10.70 47.11
CA ALA A 2 -20.25 -9.35 46.52
C ALA A 2 -18.88 -8.97 45.91
N ARG A 3 -17.76 -9.32 46.58
CA ARG A 3 -16.39 -8.99 46.04
C ARG A 3 -16.02 -9.74 44.77
N VAL A 4 -16.48 -10.96 44.58
CA VAL A 4 -16.21 -11.75 43.39
C VAL A 4 -17.00 -11.20 42.19
N VAL A 5 -18.25 -10.79 42.38
CA VAL A 5 -19.08 -10.17 41.36
C VAL A 5 -18.49 -8.82 40.92
N GLN A 6 -17.95 -8.06 41.89
CA GLN A 6 -17.32 -6.77 41.58
C GLN A 6 -16.04 -6.93 40.75
N MET A 7 -15.22 -7.97 41.01
CA MET A 7 -14.03 -8.29 40.21
C MET A 7 -14.40 -8.70 38.78
N PHE A 8 -15.46 -9.48 38.58
CA PHE A 8 -15.93 -9.84 37.24
C PHE A 8 -16.48 -8.65 36.45
N LEU A 9 -17.18 -7.72 37.12
CA LEU A 9 -17.67 -6.48 36.50
C LEU A 9 -16.51 -5.59 36.05
N TRP A 10 -15.46 -5.43 36.85
CA TRP A 10 -14.26 -4.66 36.46
C TRP A 10 -13.49 -5.33 35.31
N ALA A 11 -13.35 -6.64 35.31
CA ALA A 11 -12.72 -7.39 34.24
C ALA A 11 -13.54 -7.29 32.93
N TRP A 12 -14.87 -7.25 33.03
CA TRP A 12 -15.76 -7.09 31.87
C TRP A 12 -15.71 -5.68 31.30
N ILE A 13 -15.66 -4.64 32.11
CA ILE A 13 -15.52 -3.24 31.71
C ILE A 13 -14.17 -3.01 31.02
N ILE A 14 -13.06 -3.56 31.54
CA ILE A 14 -11.74 -3.46 30.94
C ILE A 14 -11.72 -4.16 29.55
N LYS A 15 -12.39 -5.28 29.41
CA LYS A 15 -12.45 -6.04 28.16
C LYS A 15 -13.31 -5.37 27.07
N HIS A 16 -14.21 -4.48 27.44
CA HIS A 16 -15.12 -3.77 26.54
C HIS A 16 -14.82 -2.29 26.36
N SER A 17 -13.86 -1.76 27.09
CA SER A 17 -13.28 -0.45 26.79
C SER A 17 -12.44 -0.56 25.53
N ARG A 18 -13.10 -0.56 24.35
CA ARG A 18 -12.40 -0.18 23.13
C ARG A 18 -12.04 1.30 23.30
N VAL A 19 -10.85 1.53 23.78
CA VAL A 19 -10.20 2.83 23.56
C VAL A 19 -10.19 2.97 22.05
N CYS A 20 -10.99 3.86 21.51
CA CYS A 20 -10.81 4.37 20.16
C CYS A 20 -9.47 5.11 20.22
N SER A 21 -8.37 4.36 20.13
CA SER A 21 -7.07 4.93 19.84
C SER A 21 -7.19 5.50 18.44
N ASP A 22 -6.91 6.78 18.25
CA ASP A 22 -6.66 7.41 16.96
C ASP A 22 -5.34 6.86 16.38
N SER A 23 -5.28 5.53 16.26
CA SER A 23 -4.14 4.82 15.70
C SER A 23 -4.23 4.90 14.19
N LEU A 24 -3.06 5.07 13.56
CA LEU A 24 -2.93 4.96 12.11
C LEU A 24 -3.53 3.64 11.61
N PRO A 25 -4.06 3.61 10.39
CA PRO A 25 -4.58 2.37 9.81
C PRO A 25 -3.45 1.34 9.68
N GLU A 26 -3.79 0.08 9.86
CA GLU A 26 -2.87 -1.03 9.57
C GLU A 26 -2.65 -1.13 8.06
N ASN A 27 -1.39 -1.11 7.61
CA ASN A 27 -1.00 -1.10 6.19
C ASN A 27 -1.48 -2.34 5.42
N THR A 28 -1.68 -3.45 6.12
CA THR A 28 -2.17 -4.72 5.56
C THR A 28 -3.69 -4.85 5.64
N SER A 29 -4.37 -3.89 6.27
CA SER A 29 -5.82 -3.94 6.39
C SER A 29 -6.48 -3.79 5.02
N LYS A 30 -7.47 -4.63 4.77
CA LYS A 30 -8.28 -4.58 3.55
C LYS A 30 -8.83 -3.18 3.26
N ARG A 31 -9.27 -2.47 4.29
CA ARG A 31 -9.80 -1.11 4.18
C ARG A 31 -8.74 -0.14 3.66
N PHE A 32 -7.53 -0.16 4.22
CA PHE A 32 -6.43 0.72 3.79
C PHE A 32 -6.08 0.49 2.32
N VAL A 33 -5.94 -0.78 1.91
CA VAL A 33 -5.63 -1.15 0.52
C VAL A 33 -6.71 -0.68 -0.44
N ILE A 34 -8.01 -0.90 -0.08
CA ILE A 34 -9.14 -0.45 -0.90
C ILE A 34 -9.13 1.07 -1.04
N GLU A 35 -8.99 1.81 0.05
CA GLU A 35 -8.99 3.28 0.02
C GLU A 35 -7.85 3.81 -0.84
N CYS A 36 -6.63 3.21 -0.77
CA CYS A 36 -5.53 3.58 -1.65
C CYS A 36 -5.88 3.36 -3.13
N LEU A 37 -6.42 2.19 -3.48
CA LEU A 37 -6.75 1.86 -4.86
C LEU A 37 -7.89 2.71 -5.41
N GLU A 38 -8.96 2.90 -4.64
CA GLU A 38 -10.11 3.70 -5.04
C GLU A 38 -9.71 5.14 -5.35
N GLU A 39 -8.91 5.77 -4.48
CA GLU A 39 -8.51 7.16 -4.68
C GLU A 39 -7.58 7.33 -5.90
N HIS A 40 -6.65 6.39 -6.12
CA HIS A 40 -5.82 6.39 -7.32
C HIS A 40 -6.65 6.21 -8.59
N ASN A 41 -7.50 5.19 -8.64
CA ASN A 41 -8.31 4.90 -9.81
C ASN A 41 -9.35 5.99 -10.09
N ARG A 42 -9.91 6.61 -9.06
CA ARG A 42 -10.80 7.77 -9.18
C ARG A 42 -10.09 8.94 -9.86
N ALA A 43 -8.88 9.29 -9.41
CA ALA A 43 -8.11 10.37 -10.02
C ALA A 43 -7.76 10.07 -11.49
N ARG A 44 -7.38 8.83 -11.77
CA ARG A 44 -7.00 8.36 -13.12
C ARG A 44 -8.17 8.34 -14.10
N SER A 45 -9.38 7.96 -13.63
CA SER A 45 -10.59 7.87 -14.46
C SER A 45 -11.19 9.23 -14.83
N THR A 46 -10.77 10.30 -14.14
CA THR A 46 -11.37 11.65 -14.28
C THR A 46 -10.39 12.68 -14.83
N VAL A 47 -9.27 12.25 -15.42
CA VAL A 47 -8.29 13.19 -16.01
C VAL A 47 -8.88 14.03 -17.15
N ASN A 48 -8.39 15.27 -17.25
CA ASN A 48 -8.77 16.18 -18.33
C ASN A 48 -7.52 16.78 -18.99
N PRO A 49 -7.31 16.63 -20.33
CA PRO A 49 -8.17 15.91 -21.29
C PRO A 49 -8.29 14.42 -20.99
N PRO A 50 -9.35 13.71 -21.48
CA PRO A 50 -9.49 12.27 -21.28
C PRO A 50 -8.27 11.49 -21.81
N ALA A 51 -7.93 10.40 -21.14
CA ALA A 51 -6.80 9.54 -21.52
C ALA A 51 -7.26 8.34 -22.33
N ARG A 52 -6.59 8.08 -23.47
CA ARG A 52 -6.90 6.93 -24.34
C ARG A 52 -6.29 5.61 -23.84
N ASP A 53 -5.29 5.67 -22.95
CA ASP A 53 -4.38 4.59 -22.58
C ASP A 53 -4.22 4.39 -21.07
N MET A 54 -5.06 4.99 -20.23
CA MET A 54 -4.92 4.96 -18.78
C MET A 54 -5.19 3.57 -18.21
N LEU A 55 -4.18 2.90 -17.70
CA LEU A 55 -4.31 1.58 -17.09
C LEU A 55 -5.04 1.65 -15.73
N PHE A 56 -5.90 0.68 -15.46
CA PHE A 56 -6.44 0.45 -14.12
C PHE A 56 -5.32 0.04 -13.17
N MET A 57 -5.27 0.69 -12.01
CA MET A 57 -4.23 0.45 -11.00
C MET A 57 -4.68 -0.63 -10.02
N THR A 58 -3.80 -1.60 -9.77
CA THR A 58 -4.01 -2.71 -8.83
C THR A 58 -2.94 -2.72 -7.76
N TRP A 59 -3.23 -3.35 -6.62
CA TRP A 59 -2.28 -3.45 -5.52
C TRP A 59 -1.13 -4.40 -5.84
N ASP A 60 0.02 -4.09 -5.25
CA ASP A 60 1.19 -4.95 -5.27
C ASP A 60 1.83 -4.98 -3.88
N GLU A 61 1.92 -6.17 -3.30
CA GLU A 61 2.42 -6.36 -1.95
C GLU A 61 3.92 -6.08 -1.84
N GLY A 62 4.69 -6.40 -2.89
CA GLY A 62 6.13 -6.12 -2.93
C GLY A 62 6.40 -4.62 -2.86
N LEU A 63 5.62 -3.80 -3.59
CA LEU A 63 5.71 -2.34 -3.53
C LEU A 63 5.27 -1.81 -2.16
N ALA A 64 4.25 -2.41 -1.52
CA ALA A 64 3.81 -2.02 -0.19
C ALA A 64 4.88 -2.33 0.89
N ILE A 65 5.55 -3.47 0.79
CA ILE A 65 6.65 -3.86 1.69
C ILE A 65 7.81 -2.85 1.57
N THR A 66 8.21 -2.48 0.35
CA THR A 66 9.29 -1.50 0.16
C THR A 66 8.88 -0.10 0.59
N ALA A 67 7.62 0.31 0.36
CA ALA A 67 7.09 1.57 0.89
C ALA A 67 7.11 1.59 2.43
N ALA A 68 6.69 0.50 3.09
CA ALA A 68 6.74 0.38 4.54
C ALA A 68 8.17 0.38 5.09
N ALA A 69 9.11 -0.24 4.38
CA ALA A 69 10.52 -0.25 4.77
C ALA A 69 11.11 1.17 4.74
N TRP A 70 10.80 1.95 3.72
CA TRP A 70 11.26 3.34 3.62
C TRP A 70 10.59 4.24 4.65
N ALA A 71 9.27 4.14 4.81
CA ALA A 71 8.50 4.94 5.75
C ALA A 71 9.00 4.87 7.20
N ARG A 72 9.56 3.71 7.62
CA ARG A 72 10.15 3.52 8.96
C ARG A 72 11.31 4.45 9.27
N ASN A 73 11.98 5.00 8.26
CA ASN A 73 13.06 5.97 8.46
C ASN A 73 12.54 7.33 8.97
N CYS A 74 11.23 7.60 8.89
CA CYS A 74 10.64 8.90 9.24
C CYS A 74 11.36 10.08 8.59
N LEU A 75 11.76 9.93 7.34
CA LEU A 75 12.52 10.89 6.55
C LEU A 75 11.70 11.33 5.33
N PHE A 76 11.42 12.64 5.23
CA PHE A 76 10.70 13.21 4.07
C PHE A 76 11.65 13.47 2.91
N GLU A 77 12.14 12.38 2.34
CA GLU A 77 13.02 12.34 1.17
C GLU A 77 12.75 11.05 0.39
N HIS A 78 12.95 11.10 -0.94
CA HIS A 78 12.78 9.91 -1.77
C HIS A 78 13.78 8.81 -1.40
N ASN A 79 13.30 7.58 -1.48
CA ASN A 79 14.11 6.40 -1.23
C ASN A 79 15.34 6.37 -2.17
N VAL A 80 16.51 6.34 -1.56
CA VAL A 80 17.79 6.34 -2.29
C VAL A 80 17.98 5.08 -3.14
N ASP A 81 17.33 3.98 -2.77
CA ASP A 81 17.41 2.70 -3.47
C ASP A 81 16.48 2.63 -4.71
N LEU A 82 15.65 3.66 -4.98
CA LEU A 82 14.76 3.69 -6.17
C LEU A 82 15.52 3.50 -7.49
N LYS A 83 16.82 3.81 -7.50
CA LYS A 83 17.70 3.64 -8.67
C LYS A 83 18.26 2.21 -8.77
N ASP A 84 18.27 1.45 -7.69
CA ASP A 84 18.68 0.04 -7.67
C ASP A 84 17.45 -0.87 -7.74
N VAL A 85 17.05 -1.13 -8.96
CA VAL A 85 15.83 -1.88 -9.29
C VAL A 85 15.77 -3.23 -8.57
N ARG A 86 16.90 -3.92 -8.41
CA ARG A 86 16.96 -5.24 -7.77
C ARG A 86 16.65 -5.18 -6.27
N ARG A 87 16.82 -4.02 -5.65
CA ARG A 87 16.46 -3.80 -4.24
C ARG A 87 15.00 -3.40 -4.06
N MET A 88 14.42 -2.75 -5.07
CA MET A 88 13.07 -2.21 -4.96
C MET A 88 11.98 -3.22 -5.26
N HIS A 89 12.16 -4.05 -6.28
CA HIS A 89 11.17 -5.08 -6.63
C HIS A 89 11.78 -6.18 -7.49
N ALA A 90 11.39 -7.43 -7.24
CA ALA A 90 11.94 -8.59 -7.96
C ALA A 90 11.56 -8.63 -9.45
N THR A 91 10.43 -8.05 -9.82
CA THR A 91 9.83 -8.16 -11.17
C THR A 91 9.92 -6.87 -11.97
N PHE A 92 9.75 -5.71 -11.31
CA PHE A 92 9.66 -4.43 -12.03
C PHE A 92 11.02 -3.78 -12.19
N SER A 93 11.32 -3.33 -13.42
CA SER A 93 12.58 -2.69 -13.77
C SER A 93 12.66 -1.20 -13.43
N SER A 94 11.58 -0.62 -12.95
CA SER A 94 11.54 0.77 -12.47
C SER A 94 10.41 0.97 -11.47
N VAL A 95 10.68 1.72 -10.42
CA VAL A 95 9.72 2.05 -9.35
C VAL A 95 9.70 3.56 -9.16
N GLY A 96 8.50 4.13 -9.18
CA GLY A 96 8.24 5.52 -8.80
C GLY A 96 7.79 5.61 -7.35
N GLU A 97 7.78 6.83 -6.78
CA GLU A 97 7.41 7.04 -5.39
C GLU A 97 6.73 8.39 -5.20
N ASN A 98 5.68 8.41 -4.37
CA ASN A 98 5.10 9.63 -3.81
C ASN A 98 5.21 9.60 -2.29
N LEU A 99 5.49 10.76 -1.70
CA LEU A 99 5.59 10.97 -0.26
C LEU A 99 4.57 11.99 0.21
N TRP A 100 3.99 11.74 1.37
CA TRP A 100 3.20 12.70 2.13
C TRP A 100 3.64 12.65 3.59
N ALA A 101 3.66 13.78 4.28
CA ALA A 101 3.91 13.85 5.71
C ALA A 101 2.97 14.86 6.37
N GLY A 102 2.58 14.58 7.62
CA GLY A 102 1.70 15.45 8.39
C GLY A 102 1.86 15.28 9.90
N SER A 103 1.49 16.32 10.65
CA SER A 103 1.47 16.36 12.12
C SER A 103 0.22 17.09 12.61
N PRO A 104 -0.46 16.59 13.66
CA PRO A 104 -0.23 15.32 14.34
C PRO A 104 -0.57 14.10 13.46
N ALA A 105 -0.04 12.93 13.85
CA ALA A 105 -0.28 11.69 13.10
C ALA A 105 -1.77 11.31 13.00
N SER A 106 -2.58 11.67 13.99
CA SER A 106 -4.04 11.46 14.02
C SER A 106 -4.80 12.17 12.88
N HIS A 107 -4.19 13.16 12.22
CA HIS A 107 -4.77 13.83 11.06
C HIS A 107 -4.55 13.07 9.75
N PHE A 108 -3.80 11.97 9.77
CA PHE A 108 -3.60 11.17 8.58
C PHE A 108 -4.92 10.53 8.12
N ASN A 109 -5.17 10.67 6.84
CA ASN A 109 -6.26 9.99 6.16
C ASN A 109 -5.82 9.72 4.71
N VAL A 110 -5.96 8.47 4.27
CA VAL A 110 -5.54 8.03 2.92
C VAL A 110 -6.11 8.92 1.82
N LYS A 111 -7.41 9.17 1.88
CA LYS A 111 -8.11 9.98 0.89
C LYS A 111 -7.57 11.41 0.82
N SER A 112 -7.34 12.04 1.98
CA SER A 112 -6.82 13.40 2.06
C SER A 112 -5.37 13.48 1.58
N ALA A 113 -4.55 12.49 1.91
CA ALA A 113 -3.15 12.43 1.49
C ALA A 113 -3.05 12.28 -0.04
N ILE A 114 -3.77 11.33 -0.64
CA ILE A 114 -3.77 11.14 -2.10
C ILE A 114 -4.40 12.36 -2.79
N LYS A 115 -5.47 12.93 -2.21
CA LYS A 115 -6.08 14.16 -2.74
C LYS A 115 -5.07 15.30 -2.81
N SER A 116 -4.19 15.46 -1.82
CA SER A 116 -3.17 16.52 -1.84
C SER A 116 -2.19 16.38 -3.02
N TRP A 117 -1.87 15.13 -3.41
CA TRP A 117 -1.10 14.86 -4.62
C TRP A 117 -1.89 15.17 -5.90
N VAL A 118 -3.17 14.81 -5.93
CA VAL A 118 -4.05 15.05 -7.08
C VAL A 118 -4.31 16.55 -7.28
N ASP A 119 -4.42 17.33 -6.20
CA ASP A 119 -4.65 18.77 -6.25
C ASP A 119 -3.50 19.55 -6.92
N GLU A 120 -2.33 18.94 -7.07
CA GLU A 120 -1.23 19.53 -7.87
C GLU A 120 -1.61 19.71 -9.36
N VAL A 121 -2.70 19.07 -9.84
CA VAL A 121 -3.27 19.29 -11.17
C VAL A 121 -3.50 20.77 -11.46
N HIS A 122 -3.82 21.59 -10.47
CA HIS A 122 -4.04 23.03 -10.62
C HIS A 122 -2.76 23.79 -11.03
N LYS A 123 -1.59 23.18 -10.87
CA LYS A 123 -0.28 23.74 -11.26
C LYS A 123 0.27 23.11 -12.53
N TYR A 124 -0.36 22.05 -13.05
CA TYR A 124 0.10 21.31 -14.21
C TYR A 124 -0.63 21.72 -15.48
N ASN A 125 0.09 22.16 -16.50
CA ASN A 125 -0.47 22.42 -17.83
C ASN A 125 -0.20 21.23 -18.75
N PHE A 126 -1.25 20.45 -19.00
CA PHE A 126 -1.16 19.25 -19.83
C PHE A 126 -0.75 19.55 -21.28
N HIS A 127 -1.27 20.63 -21.89
CA HIS A 127 -0.97 20.95 -23.27
C HIS A 127 0.50 21.28 -23.48
N GLN A 128 1.07 22.07 -22.61
CA GLN A 128 2.47 22.50 -22.66
C GLN A 128 3.41 21.50 -21.96
N ASN A 129 2.88 20.50 -21.26
CA ASN A 129 3.64 19.61 -20.38
C ASN A 129 4.54 20.40 -19.42
N SER A 130 3.98 21.40 -18.76
CA SER A 130 4.71 22.32 -17.89
C SER A 130 4.08 22.40 -16.50
N CYS A 131 4.88 22.75 -15.52
CA CYS A 131 4.48 22.84 -14.12
C CYS A 131 4.86 24.22 -13.56
N SER A 132 3.92 24.92 -12.91
CA SER A 132 4.16 26.22 -12.26
C SER A 132 4.57 26.11 -10.79
N GLY A 133 4.80 24.89 -10.28
CA GLY A 133 5.20 24.61 -8.91
C GLY A 133 5.63 23.17 -8.72
N VAL A 134 4.98 22.42 -7.81
CA VAL A 134 5.16 20.99 -7.66
C VAL A 134 4.01 20.28 -8.35
N CYS A 135 4.29 19.34 -9.25
CA CYS A 135 3.30 18.54 -9.99
C CYS A 135 3.66 17.05 -10.06
N GLY A 136 4.83 16.68 -9.53
CA GLY A 136 5.38 15.32 -9.68
C GLY A 136 4.51 14.25 -9.02
N HIS A 137 3.84 14.58 -7.92
CA HIS A 137 2.94 13.63 -7.28
C HIS A 137 1.70 13.38 -8.13
N TYR A 138 1.06 14.45 -8.64
CA TYR A 138 -0.08 14.31 -9.56
C TYR A 138 0.27 13.51 -10.80
N THR A 139 1.37 13.88 -11.48
CA THR A 139 1.74 13.23 -12.75
C THR A 139 2.10 11.75 -12.54
N GLN A 140 2.66 11.37 -11.39
CA GLN A 140 2.86 9.95 -11.03
C GLN A 140 1.52 9.23 -10.78
N VAL A 141 0.59 9.82 -10.03
CA VAL A 141 -0.74 9.21 -9.78
C VAL A 141 -1.46 8.92 -11.10
N VAL A 142 -1.39 9.84 -12.07
CA VAL A 142 -2.08 9.71 -13.37
C VAL A 142 -1.17 9.24 -14.49
N TRP A 143 -0.01 8.63 -14.16
CA TRP A 143 0.87 8.06 -15.18
C TRP A 143 0.23 6.82 -15.80
N ALA A 144 -0.08 6.87 -17.08
CA ALA A 144 -0.92 5.87 -17.75
C ALA A 144 -0.37 4.44 -17.61
N SER A 145 0.94 4.26 -17.81
CA SER A 145 1.60 2.95 -17.78
C SER A 145 1.93 2.44 -16.37
N SER A 146 1.79 3.26 -15.32
CA SER A 146 1.89 2.79 -13.92
C SER A 146 0.59 2.08 -13.55
N TYR A 147 0.62 0.75 -13.40
CA TYR A 147 -0.56 -0.07 -13.16
C TYR A 147 -0.53 -0.85 -11.84
N LYS A 148 0.57 -0.74 -11.11
CA LYS A 148 0.75 -1.31 -9.79
C LYS A 148 1.07 -0.22 -8.78
N VAL A 149 0.49 -0.33 -7.57
CA VAL A 149 0.78 0.55 -6.45
C VAL A 149 0.81 -0.26 -5.15
N GLY A 150 1.72 0.10 -4.27
CA GLY A 150 1.78 -0.38 -2.90
C GLY A 150 2.12 0.76 -1.97
N CYS A 151 1.32 0.96 -0.93
CA CYS A 151 1.44 2.08 -0.01
C CYS A 151 1.64 1.62 1.43
N ALA A 152 2.22 2.49 2.25
CA ALA A 152 2.32 2.30 3.69
C ALA A 152 2.33 3.65 4.42
N VAL A 153 1.76 3.67 5.62
CA VAL A 153 1.86 4.79 6.56
C VAL A 153 2.64 4.37 7.79
N GLN A 154 3.46 5.26 8.31
CA GLN A 154 4.28 5.06 9.51
C GLN A 154 4.06 6.19 10.51
N LEU A 155 3.81 5.82 11.78
CA LEU A 155 3.87 6.73 12.89
C LEU A 155 5.33 7.12 13.19
N CYS A 156 5.60 8.41 13.30
CA CYS A 156 6.90 8.96 13.64
C CYS A 156 6.80 9.72 14.98
N PRO A 157 7.01 9.06 16.14
CA PRO A 157 6.80 9.67 17.45
C PRO A 157 7.72 10.87 17.71
N ASN A 158 8.91 10.84 17.12
CA ASN A 158 9.93 11.88 17.27
C ASN A 158 9.91 12.91 16.13
N GLY A 159 8.91 12.84 15.26
CA GLY A 159 8.76 13.71 14.09
C GLY A 159 9.20 13.07 12.79
N VAL A 160 8.97 13.79 11.69
CA VAL A 160 9.43 13.40 10.35
C VAL A 160 10.56 14.34 9.95
N GLU A 161 11.75 13.80 9.77
CA GLU A 161 12.93 14.58 9.37
C GLU A 161 12.71 15.33 8.04
N ARG A 162 13.36 16.48 7.88
CA ARG A 162 13.23 17.40 6.73
C ARG A 162 11.84 18.01 6.56
N THR A 163 11.05 18.08 7.64
CA THR A 163 9.79 18.81 7.72
C THR A 163 9.85 19.89 8.79
N SER A 164 8.87 20.80 8.79
CA SER A 164 8.72 21.80 9.85
C SER A 164 8.31 21.23 11.21
N PHE A 165 8.02 19.95 11.28
CA PHE A 165 7.63 19.21 12.49
C PHE A 165 8.58 18.05 12.81
N ALA A 166 9.87 18.16 12.46
CA ALA A 166 10.89 17.15 12.70
C ALA A 166 11.14 16.78 14.19
N SER A 167 10.57 17.55 15.12
CA SER A 167 10.66 17.31 16.58
C SER A 167 9.29 17.08 17.24
N ARG A 168 8.24 16.87 16.48
CA ARG A 168 6.88 16.63 16.97
C ARG A 168 6.30 15.41 16.29
N GLU A 169 5.53 14.62 17.04
CA GLU A 169 4.84 13.46 16.49
C GLU A 169 4.17 13.80 15.14
N GLY A 170 4.35 12.90 14.19
CA GLY A 170 3.77 13.00 12.86
C GLY A 170 3.62 11.64 12.20
N ALA A 171 3.16 11.63 10.98
CA ALA A 171 3.09 10.47 10.13
C ALA A 171 3.73 10.75 8.77
N ILE A 172 4.34 9.73 8.20
CA ILE A 172 4.76 9.71 6.80
C ILE A 172 3.99 8.63 6.05
N PHE A 173 3.51 8.97 4.86
CA PHE A 173 2.80 8.07 3.95
C PHE A 173 3.59 7.97 2.65
N VAL A 174 3.89 6.75 2.24
CA VAL A 174 4.70 6.44 1.06
C VAL A 174 3.90 5.54 0.15
N CYS A 175 3.83 5.88 -1.14
CA CYS A 175 3.30 5.00 -2.18
C CYS A 175 4.37 4.76 -3.24
N ASN A 176 4.66 3.49 -3.51
CA ASN A 176 5.53 3.04 -4.60
C ASN A 176 4.71 2.59 -5.80
N TYR A 177 5.18 2.90 -7.01
CA TYR A 177 4.47 2.66 -8.26
C TYR A 177 5.30 1.83 -9.23
N ALA A 178 4.67 0.90 -9.94
CA ALA A 178 5.32 0.19 -11.04
C ALA A 178 4.39 0.15 -12.29
N THR A 179 4.93 0.42 -13.46
CA THR A 179 6.27 0.98 -13.71
C THR A 179 6.39 2.42 -13.21
N ALA A 180 7.62 2.93 -13.04
CA ALA A 180 7.83 4.33 -12.69
C ALA A 180 7.18 5.27 -13.72
N GLY A 181 6.79 6.45 -13.24
CA GLY A 181 6.34 7.57 -14.07
C GLY A 181 7.36 8.69 -14.13
N ASN A 182 6.88 9.87 -14.46
CA ASN A 182 7.62 11.13 -14.43
C ASN A 182 8.90 11.17 -15.28
N PHE A 183 8.89 10.49 -16.43
CA PHE A 183 10.00 10.56 -17.37
C PHE A 183 10.09 11.96 -18.00
N ASN A 184 11.27 12.55 -17.97
CA ASN A 184 11.53 13.88 -18.50
C ASN A 184 11.00 14.07 -19.93
N GLY A 185 10.27 15.16 -20.16
CA GLY A 185 9.70 15.53 -21.45
C GLY A 185 8.48 14.73 -21.89
N ARG A 186 8.07 13.72 -21.12
CA ARG A 186 6.88 12.90 -21.44
C ARG A 186 5.65 13.39 -20.67
N LYS A 187 4.51 13.39 -21.34
CA LYS A 187 3.21 13.59 -20.69
C LYS A 187 2.82 12.33 -19.91
N PRO A 188 2.05 12.47 -18.83
CA PRO A 188 1.66 11.33 -18.00
C PRO A 188 0.76 10.31 -18.72
N TYR A 189 0.04 10.73 -19.76
CA TYR A 189 -0.83 9.88 -20.56
C TYR A 189 -1.04 10.45 -21.96
N SER A 190 -1.54 9.63 -22.87
CA SER A 190 -1.92 10.05 -24.22
C SER A 190 -3.36 10.56 -24.26
N PRO A 191 -3.61 11.79 -24.75
CA PRO A 191 -4.96 12.33 -24.79
C PRO A 191 -5.80 11.65 -25.90
N GLY A 192 -7.09 11.55 -25.66
CA GLY A 192 -8.05 10.98 -26.63
C GLY A 192 -9.27 10.40 -25.94
N SER A 193 -10.20 9.84 -26.72
CA SER A 193 -11.37 9.17 -26.14
C SER A 193 -10.94 8.07 -25.19
N SER A 194 -11.52 8.05 -23.98
CA SER A 194 -11.18 7.09 -22.94
C SER A 194 -11.11 5.66 -23.48
N CYS A 195 -10.06 4.94 -23.14
CA CYS A 195 -9.79 3.56 -23.53
C CYS A 195 -9.61 3.31 -25.04
N SER A 196 -9.61 4.32 -25.91
CA SER A 196 -9.45 4.11 -27.36
C SER A 196 -8.09 3.54 -27.77
N GLY A 197 -7.09 3.57 -26.88
CA GLY A 197 -5.77 2.98 -27.06
C GLY A 197 -5.55 1.67 -26.32
N CYS A 198 -6.59 1.07 -25.71
CA CYS A 198 -6.45 -0.16 -24.95
C CYS A 198 -6.69 -1.40 -25.81
N ASN A 199 -5.92 -2.47 -25.54
CA ASN A 199 -6.16 -3.81 -26.09
C ASN A 199 -6.96 -4.71 -25.13
N GLY A 200 -7.76 -4.11 -24.22
CA GLY A 200 -8.51 -4.81 -23.17
C GLY A 200 -9.93 -4.28 -23.02
N THR A 201 -10.53 -4.51 -21.86
CA THR A 201 -11.84 -3.97 -21.53
C THR A 201 -11.70 -2.57 -20.94
N CYS A 202 -12.69 -1.71 -21.20
CA CYS A 202 -12.79 -0.39 -20.60
C CYS A 202 -13.77 -0.42 -19.43
N VAL A 203 -13.33 -0.08 -18.24
CA VAL A 203 -14.17 0.04 -17.04
C VAL A 203 -13.85 1.36 -16.37
N ASP A 204 -14.88 2.21 -16.19
CA ASP A 204 -14.73 3.54 -15.56
C ASP A 204 -13.64 4.39 -16.22
N ASN A 205 -13.57 4.45 -17.52
CA ASN A 205 -12.54 5.14 -18.32
C ASN A 205 -11.11 4.58 -18.15
N LEU A 206 -10.95 3.41 -17.56
CA LEU A 206 -9.65 2.77 -17.34
C LEU A 206 -9.54 1.46 -18.12
N CYS A 207 -8.34 1.25 -18.68
CA CYS A 207 -8.00 0.05 -19.42
C CYS A 207 -7.74 -1.12 -18.46
N ARG A 208 -8.51 -2.18 -18.56
CA ARG A 208 -8.26 -3.46 -17.88
C ARG A 208 -7.79 -4.51 -18.88
N TYR A 209 -6.70 -5.16 -18.60
CA TYR A 209 -6.24 -6.33 -19.35
C TYR A 209 -6.69 -7.61 -18.66
N ARG A 210 -6.84 -8.70 -19.44
CA ARG A 210 -7.26 -10.02 -18.90
C ARG A 210 -6.29 -10.60 -17.86
N TRP A 211 -5.06 -10.13 -17.83
CA TRP A 211 -4.03 -10.56 -16.87
C TRP A 211 -4.03 -9.71 -15.58
N THR A 212 -4.75 -8.58 -15.54
CA THR A 212 -4.95 -7.91 -14.25
C THR A 212 -5.84 -8.81 -13.41
N PRO A 213 -5.33 -9.40 -12.32
CA PRO A 213 -6.18 -10.19 -11.45
C PRO A 213 -7.35 -9.30 -11.01
N ASP A 214 -8.55 -9.84 -11.11
CA ASP A 214 -9.71 -9.25 -10.44
C ASP A 214 -9.44 -9.35 -8.95
N TRP A 215 -8.63 -8.42 -8.44
CA TRP A 215 -8.46 -8.27 -7.01
C TRP A 215 -9.73 -7.64 -6.49
N ASP A 216 -10.75 -8.48 -6.27
CA ASP A 216 -11.95 -8.12 -5.53
C ASP A 216 -11.64 -8.38 -4.06
N PRO A 217 -11.44 -7.30 -3.27
CA PRO A 217 -11.22 -7.45 -1.84
C PRO A 217 -12.43 -8.11 -1.13
N ALA A 218 -13.60 -8.16 -1.76
CA ALA A 218 -14.77 -8.82 -1.21
C ALA A 218 -14.70 -10.36 -1.32
N THR A 219 -13.98 -10.89 -2.32
CA THR A 219 -13.89 -12.35 -2.56
C THR A 219 -12.68 -13.01 -1.93
N SER A 220 -11.67 -12.24 -1.45
CA SER A 220 -10.43 -12.80 -0.91
C SER A 220 -10.53 -13.39 0.52
N ASN A 221 -11.73 -13.55 1.05
CA ASN A 221 -11.94 -14.14 2.39
C ASN A 221 -11.68 -15.67 2.44
N SER A 222 -11.44 -16.35 1.31
CA SER A 222 -11.36 -17.81 1.30
C SER A 222 -9.93 -18.36 1.46
N ASP A 223 -8.89 -17.60 1.14
CA ASP A 223 -7.55 -18.19 0.99
C ASP A 223 -6.69 -18.14 2.26
N TYR A 224 -7.03 -17.27 3.24
CA TYR A 224 -6.29 -17.20 4.50
C TYR A 224 -6.71 -18.28 5.53
N VAL A 225 -7.96 -18.73 5.48
CA VAL A 225 -8.46 -19.76 6.41
C VAL A 225 -7.70 -21.08 6.25
N PRO A 226 -7.45 -21.62 5.04
CA PRO A 226 -6.62 -22.81 4.88
C PRO A 226 -5.20 -22.61 5.40
N VAL A 227 -4.57 -21.45 5.15
CA VAL A 227 -3.19 -21.18 5.59
C VAL A 227 -3.07 -21.08 7.11
N LEU A 228 -4.03 -20.45 7.79
CA LEU A 228 -4.07 -20.32 9.25
C LEU A 228 -4.38 -21.64 9.95
N ILE A 229 -5.10 -22.57 9.31
CA ILE A 229 -5.45 -23.86 9.88
C ILE A 229 -4.47 -24.95 9.46
N VAL A 230 -4.13 -25.01 8.17
CA VAL A 230 -3.31 -26.11 7.61
C VAL A 230 -1.87 -26.02 8.10
N ARG A 231 -1.26 -24.84 8.20
CA ARG A 231 0.13 -24.69 8.66
C ARG A 231 0.32 -25.13 10.11
N PRO A 232 -0.46 -24.67 11.10
CA PRO A 232 -0.34 -25.16 12.48
C PRO A 232 -0.62 -26.65 12.59
N LEU A 233 -1.62 -27.17 11.88
CA LEU A 233 -1.92 -28.61 11.89
C LEU A 233 -0.79 -29.43 11.30
N ALA A 234 -0.21 -29.01 10.18
CA ALA A 234 0.94 -29.68 9.56
C ALA A 234 2.14 -29.69 10.51
N LEU A 235 2.43 -28.59 11.21
CA LEU A 235 3.49 -28.55 12.23
C LEU A 235 3.23 -29.52 13.38
N VAL A 236 2.01 -29.53 13.94
CA VAL A 236 1.64 -30.46 15.01
C VAL A 236 1.79 -31.92 14.57
N VAL A 237 1.31 -32.27 13.37
CA VAL A 237 1.45 -33.61 12.81
C VAL A 237 2.91 -33.98 12.62
N THR A 238 3.72 -33.05 12.13
CA THR A 238 5.18 -33.27 11.94
C THR A 238 5.88 -33.49 13.27
N PHE A 239 5.56 -32.74 14.32
CA PHE A 239 6.13 -32.93 15.65
C PHE A 239 5.68 -34.26 16.28
N ILE A 240 4.40 -34.64 16.13
CA ILE A 240 3.91 -35.95 16.62
C ILE A 240 4.62 -37.10 15.90
N ALA A 241 4.78 -37.00 14.57
CA ALA A 241 5.47 -38.01 13.78
C ALA A 241 6.94 -38.12 14.18
N ALA A 242 7.64 -36.98 14.33
CA ALA A 242 9.04 -36.95 14.76
C ALA A 242 9.20 -37.53 16.17
N PHE A 243 8.30 -37.21 17.10
CA PHE A 243 8.30 -37.77 18.45
C PHE A 243 8.05 -39.29 18.44
N ALA A 244 7.09 -39.76 17.64
CA ALA A 244 6.79 -41.17 17.49
C ALA A 244 8.02 -41.95 16.92
N VAL A 245 8.65 -41.42 15.86
CA VAL A 245 9.88 -42.02 15.29
C VAL A 245 10.99 -42.07 16.35
N HIS A 246 11.24 -40.98 17.05
CA HIS A 246 12.26 -40.92 18.09
C HIS A 246 11.97 -41.92 19.25
N HIS A 247 10.68 -42.06 19.62
CA HIS A 247 10.28 -42.98 20.71
C HIS A 247 10.35 -44.45 20.31
N PHE A 248 9.83 -44.83 19.14
CA PHE A 248 9.73 -46.20 18.70
C PHE A 248 10.99 -46.72 17.95
N TYR A 249 11.80 -45.81 17.39
CA TYR A 249 12.99 -46.13 16.62
C TYR A 249 14.17 -45.22 17.05
N PRO A 250 14.64 -45.31 18.34
CA PRO A 250 15.64 -44.38 18.89
C PRO A 250 16.97 -44.43 18.14
N ASN A 251 17.28 -45.50 17.40
CA ASN A 251 18.56 -45.66 16.72
C ASN A 251 18.58 -45.16 15.27
N VAL A 252 17.46 -44.63 14.76
CA VAL A 252 17.39 -44.16 13.34
C VAL A 252 18.23 -42.89 13.11
N PHE A 253 18.49 -42.10 14.14
CA PHE A 253 19.24 -40.85 14.04
C PHE A 253 20.67 -40.91 14.56
N PHE A 254 21.15 -42.09 14.96
CA PHE A 254 22.57 -42.29 15.32
C PHE A 254 23.31 -42.81 14.11
N TYR A 255 23.98 -41.91 13.39
CA TYR A 255 25.05 -42.29 12.48
C TYR A 255 26.35 -42.36 13.28
N GLU A 256 26.93 -43.51 13.46
CA GLU A 256 28.33 -43.67 13.88
C GLU A 256 29.27 -43.19 12.75
#